data_b8a558c92f7b161544bd63b6e3f9c3a5
#
_entry.id   b8a558c92f7b161544bd63b6e3f9c3a5
#
_cell.length_a   1.000
_cell.length_b   1.000
_cell.length_c   1.000
_cell.angle_alpha   90.00
_cell.angle_beta   90.00
_cell.angle_gamma   90.00
#
_symmetry.space_group_name_H-M   'P 1'
#
loop_
_entity.id
_entity.type
_entity.pdbx_description
1 polymer ?
#
loop_
_entity_poly.entity_id
_entity_poly.type
_entity_poly.pdbx_seq_one_letter_code
_entity_poly.pdbx_strand_id
1 'polypeptide(L)'
;MRSTNLKNIRMGRDHQKLLNNLEEFRKTAKLTQEELSVKAEVSRKSINAIENGVYIPSTVLALKISKTLNCNVEDLFQLPED
;
A
#
# COMPACT_ATOMS: atom_id res chain seq x y z
N MET A 1 12.67 -8.48 18.33
CA MET A 1 12.11 -8.80 18.10
C MET A 1 11.54 -9.06 18.22
N ARG A 2 11.11 -8.84 18.55
CA ARG A 2 10.34 -9.04 18.72
C ARG A 2 9.90 -9.92 18.75
N SER A 3 9.63 -10.27 19.09
CA SER A 3 9.05 -11.05 19.05
C SER A 3 8.54 -11.52 19.09
N THR A 4 8.30 -11.53 19.47
CA THR A 4 7.54 -11.98 19.51
C THR A 4 6.88 -12.12 19.50
N ASN A 5 6.67 -11.78 19.61
CA ASN A 5 5.66 -11.88 19.76
C ASN A 5 4.91 -12.85 19.28
N LEU A 6 4.99 -13.75 19.70
CA LEU A 6 4.37 -14.79 19.21
C LEU A 6 2.99 -14.84 19.42
N LYS A 7 2.53 -14.38 20.46
CA LYS A 7 1.18 -14.47 20.72
C LYS A 7 0.45 -13.72 19.70
N ASN A 8 1.06 -12.82 19.07
CA ASN A 8 0.34 -12.11 18.11
C ASN A 8 0.10 -12.86 16.90
N ILE A 9 0.73 -13.93 16.78
CA ILE A 9 0.56 -14.62 15.64
C ILE A 9 -0.73 -15.14 15.45
N ARG A 10 -1.42 -15.38 16.47
CA ARG A 10 -2.61 -16.01 16.32
C ARG A 10 -3.52 -15.20 15.57
N MET A 11 -3.34 -14.07 15.47
CA MET A 11 -4.28 -13.41 14.91
C MET A 11 -4.10 -13.15 13.61
N GLY A 12 -4.32 -13.94 12.83
CA GLY A 12 -4.24 -13.79 11.48
C GLY A 12 -4.71 -12.52 10.97
N ARG A 13 -5.78 -11.98 11.47
CA ARG A 13 -6.24 -10.79 10.88
C ARG A 13 -5.44 -9.62 11.19
N ASP A 14 -4.76 -9.61 12.31
CA ASP A 14 -4.00 -8.44 12.65
C ASP A 14 -2.81 -8.24 11.76
N HIS A 15 -2.16 -9.27 11.30
CA HIS A 15 -1.00 -9.04 10.51
C HIS A 15 -1.36 -8.71 9.08
N GLN A 16 -2.65 -8.62 8.77
CA GLN A 16 -3.03 -8.16 7.48
C GLN A 16 -3.18 -6.67 7.43
N LYS A 17 -3.07 -5.99 8.57
CA LYS A 17 -3.14 -4.57 8.54
C LYS A 17 -1.92 -3.99 7.90
N LEU A 18 -2.11 -2.98 7.11
CA LEU A 18 -1.01 -2.31 6.44
C LEU A 18 -1.36 -0.84 6.41
N LEU A 19 -0.45 -0.02 6.89
CA LEU A 19 -0.63 1.42 6.78
C LEU A 19 -0.21 1.84 5.39
N ASN A 20 -0.91 2.80 4.80
CA ASN A 20 -0.51 3.26 3.50
C ASN A 20 -0.68 4.75 3.33
N ASN A 21 0.21 5.34 2.58
CA ASN A 21 0.20 6.74 2.28
C ASN A 21 -0.04 6.96 0.79
N LEU A 22 -0.67 6.00 0.14
CA LEU A 22 -0.83 6.06 -1.31
C LEU A 22 -1.59 7.31 -1.75
N GLU A 23 -2.66 7.61 -1.08
CA GLU A 23 -3.47 8.75 -1.48
C GLU A 23 -2.67 10.04 -1.37
N GLU A 24 -1.89 10.19 -0.30
CA GLU A 24 -1.08 11.38 -0.12
C GLU A 24 -0.03 11.51 -1.21
N PHE A 25 0.68 10.44 -1.51
CA PHE A 25 1.71 10.49 -2.53
C PHE A 25 1.10 10.75 -3.91
N ARG A 26 -0.06 10.16 -4.15
CA ARG A 26 -0.74 10.37 -5.42
C ARG A 26 -1.15 11.84 -5.58
N LYS A 27 -1.72 12.42 -4.54
CA LYS A 27 -2.17 13.79 -4.61
C LYS A 27 -1.01 14.77 -4.70
N THR A 28 0.09 14.46 -4.01
CA THR A 28 1.28 15.28 -4.11
C THR A 28 1.82 15.27 -5.54
N ALA A 29 1.68 14.13 -6.22
CA ALA A 29 2.10 14.04 -7.60
C ALA A 29 1.06 14.63 -8.55
N LYS A 30 -0.05 15.10 -8.02
CA LYS A 30 -1.12 15.75 -8.78
C LYS A 30 -1.76 14.81 -9.78
N LEU A 31 -1.97 13.57 -9.37
CA LEU A 31 -2.59 12.57 -10.21
C LEU A 31 -3.94 12.17 -9.64
N THR A 32 -4.91 11.96 -10.51
CA THR A 32 -6.17 11.36 -10.08
C THR A 32 -5.95 9.85 -9.97
N GLN A 33 -6.89 9.14 -9.39
CA GLN A 33 -6.80 7.68 -9.32
C GLN A 33 -6.73 7.10 -10.72
N GLU A 34 -7.49 7.65 -11.64
CA GLU A 34 -7.49 7.17 -13.01
C GLU A 34 -6.12 7.39 -13.65
N GLU A 35 -5.56 8.57 -13.46
CA GLU A 35 -4.27 8.87 -14.06
C GLU A 35 -3.17 7.97 -13.50
N LEU A 36 -3.21 7.72 -12.21
CA LEU A 36 -2.23 6.83 -11.63
C LEU A 36 -2.40 5.42 -12.16
N SER A 37 -3.65 4.96 -12.30
CA SER A 37 -3.90 3.62 -12.77
C SER A 37 -3.34 3.42 -14.18
N VAL A 38 -3.51 4.41 -15.03
CA VAL A 38 -3.00 4.32 -16.38
C VAL A 38 -1.47 4.30 -16.37
N LYS A 39 -0.86 5.20 -15.62
CA LYS A 39 0.59 5.26 -15.59
C LYS A 39 1.25 4.04 -14.97
N ALA A 40 0.64 3.49 -13.96
CA ALA A 40 1.20 2.33 -13.27
C ALA A 40 0.75 1.03 -13.90
N GLU A 41 -0.18 1.11 -14.86
CA GLU A 41 -0.71 -0.09 -15.53
C GLU A 41 -1.37 -1.02 -14.54
N VAL A 42 -2.17 -0.45 -13.66
CA VAL A 42 -2.96 -1.24 -12.71
C VAL A 42 -4.38 -0.71 -12.79
N SER A 43 -5.35 -1.44 -12.29
CA SER A 43 -6.72 -0.99 -12.42
C SER A 43 -7.02 0.14 -11.44
N ARG A 44 -7.92 1.04 -11.85
CA ARG A 44 -8.34 2.11 -10.97
C ARG A 44 -9.03 1.54 -9.75
N LYS A 45 -9.77 0.43 -9.93
CA LYS A 45 -10.43 -0.21 -8.82
C LYS A 45 -9.42 -0.67 -7.76
N SER A 46 -8.27 -1.18 -8.19
CA SER A 46 -7.24 -1.59 -7.25
C SER A 46 -6.67 -0.39 -6.51
N ILE A 47 -6.44 0.72 -7.22
CA ILE A 47 -5.91 1.93 -6.58
C ILE A 47 -6.90 2.38 -5.50
N ASN A 48 -8.17 2.45 -5.83
CA ASN A 48 -9.19 2.88 -4.89
C ASN A 48 -9.26 1.95 -3.67
N ALA A 49 -9.23 0.66 -3.90
CA ALA A 49 -9.33 -0.31 -2.81
C ALA A 49 -8.10 -0.24 -1.89
N ILE A 50 -6.92 0.01 -2.45
CA ILE A 50 -5.72 0.12 -1.65
C ILE A 50 -5.81 1.39 -0.80
N GLU A 51 -6.21 2.50 -1.40
CA GLU A 51 -6.28 3.77 -0.65
C GLU A 51 -7.27 3.67 0.49
N ASN A 52 -8.33 2.90 0.31
CA ASN A 52 -9.33 2.74 1.35
C ASN A 52 -9.01 1.65 2.35
N GLY A 53 -7.86 1.02 2.21
CA GLY A 53 -7.45 -0.01 3.17
C GLY A 53 -8.16 -1.33 3.02
N VAL A 54 -8.87 -1.52 1.91
CA VAL A 54 -9.64 -2.72 1.69
C VAL A 54 -8.82 -3.81 1.00
N TYR A 55 -7.79 -3.43 0.31
CA TYR A 55 -7.00 -4.37 -0.48
C TYR A 55 -5.52 -4.17 -0.19
N ILE A 56 -4.82 -5.24 0.10
CA ILE A 56 -3.39 -5.21 0.29
C ILE A 56 -2.76 -5.58 -1.04
N PRO A 57 -1.95 -4.71 -1.63
CA PRO A 57 -1.43 -4.97 -2.95
C PRO A 57 -0.44 -6.13 -2.97
N SER A 58 -0.37 -6.81 -4.09
CA SER A 58 0.68 -7.80 -4.30
C SER A 58 2.01 -7.06 -4.39
N THR A 59 3.10 -7.79 -4.28
CA THR A 59 4.41 -7.19 -4.41
C THR A 59 4.58 -6.52 -5.77
N VAL A 60 4.10 -7.16 -6.83
CA VAL A 60 4.22 -6.57 -8.16
C VAL A 60 3.45 -5.26 -8.25
N LEU A 61 2.24 -5.24 -7.70
CA LEU A 61 1.44 -4.05 -7.74
C LEU A 61 2.11 -2.93 -6.95
N ALA A 62 2.61 -3.25 -5.76
CA ALA A 62 3.26 -2.26 -4.92
C ALA A 62 4.48 -1.67 -5.61
N LEU A 63 5.26 -2.50 -6.30
CA LEU A 63 6.44 -2.03 -6.99
C LEU A 63 6.08 -1.15 -8.20
N LYS A 64 5.04 -1.52 -8.92
CA LYS A 64 4.60 -0.70 -10.05
C LYS A 64 4.17 0.68 -9.59
N ILE A 65 3.42 0.74 -8.52
CA ILE A 65 2.92 2.01 -8.01
C ILE A 65 4.06 2.87 -7.50
N SER A 66 4.97 2.27 -6.72
CA SER A 66 6.07 3.05 -6.17
C SER A 66 6.97 3.58 -7.26
N LYS A 67 7.19 2.79 -8.31
CA LYS A 67 8.03 3.24 -9.40
C LYS A 67 7.36 4.39 -10.13
N THR A 68 6.06 4.31 -10.34
CA THR A 68 5.33 5.37 -11.02
C THR A 68 5.37 6.66 -10.23
N LEU A 69 5.28 6.56 -8.91
CA LEU A 69 5.30 7.74 -8.06
C LEU A 69 6.72 8.15 -7.67
N ASN A 70 7.72 7.42 -8.17
CA ASN A 70 9.12 7.74 -7.94
C ASN A 70 9.46 7.80 -6.46
N CYS A 71 9.05 6.79 -5.74
CA CYS A 71 9.34 6.70 -4.32
C CYS A 71 9.61 5.25 -3.97
N ASN A 72 9.99 5.01 -2.74
CA ASN A 72 10.26 3.64 -2.30
C ASN A 72 8.98 3.00 -1.83
N VAL A 73 8.91 1.68 -1.90
CA VAL A 73 7.75 0.96 -1.41
C VAL A 73 7.50 1.29 0.06
N GLU A 74 8.56 1.44 0.84
CA GLU A 74 8.41 1.74 2.26
C GLU A 74 7.87 3.14 2.52
N ASP A 75 7.95 4.02 1.54
CA ASP A 75 7.32 5.34 1.70
C ASP A 75 5.81 5.20 1.59
N LEU A 76 5.35 4.25 0.80
CA LEU A 76 3.92 4.08 0.58
C LEU A 76 3.28 3.17 1.60
N PHE A 77 3.97 2.10 1.99
CA PHE A 77 3.36 1.09 2.84
C PHE A 77 4.23 0.78 4.04
N GLN A 78 3.63 0.74 5.21
CA GLN A 78 4.37 0.45 6.42
C GLN A 78 3.60 -0.54 7.26
N LEU A 79 4.31 -1.30 8.04
CA LEU A 79 3.67 -2.17 9.00
C LEU A 79 3.28 -1.36 10.23
N PRO A 80 2.18 -1.71 10.86
CA PRO A 80 1.79 -1.00 12.08
C PRO A 80 2.83 -1.25 13.17
N GLU A 81 2.99 -0.29 14.03
CA GLU A 81 3.90 -0.48 15.13
C GLU A 81 3.23 -1.29 16.21
N ASP A 82 3.99 -1.98 17.01
CA ASP A 82 3.45 -2.81 18.08
C ASP A 82 2.93 -2.03 19.25
#